data_b2cc000af34cf48a59fa9c38fe058eb7
#
_entry.id   b2cc000af34cf48a59fa9c38fe058eb7
#
_cell.length_a   1.000
_cell.length_b   1.000
_cell.length_c   1.000
_cell.angle_alpha   90.00
_cell.angle_beta   90.00
_cell.angle_gamma   90.00
#
_symmetry.space_group_name_H-M   'P 1'
#
loop_
_entity.id
_entity.type
_entity.pdbx_description
1 polymer ?
#
loop_
_entity_poly.entity_id
_entity_poly.type
_entity_poly.pdbx_seq_one_letter_code
_entity_poly.pdbx_strand_id
1 'polypeptide(L)'
;MKTTAFLISMALSGFAIGQKIEGTSNAVAVEIVAKATPAAEEVITLQTLGITKVPKYYALIIGVSEYQNAGPKLKSLEMPAKDAERLANLLIDKYTFDQQDVTLLKSPTREDIIIQFEHLASTVTPRDNVLIFYAGHGVYDKTKDFGWWLPADAKITSPSAWIPNSTIKDYVGAIKSKHTLLIADACFGGSILKASRSVDAVIKQFNELYKDNSRKALTSGNLTEVPDESVFVKYLFKILDENEAVFLPSSVLNTRIYEPILNNSATVPQFGVIQGVGDEGGDFIFIKKK
;
A
#
# COMPACT_ATOMS: atom_id res chain seq x y z
N MET A 1 9.59 50.43 36.73
CA MET A 1 10.30 49.19 37.09
C MET A 1 10.72 48.52 35.80
N LYS A 2 12.02 48.41 35.58
CA LYS A 2 12.60 47.85 34.31
C LYS A 2 12.55 46.33 34.39
N THR A 3 11.87 45.69 33.44
CA THR A 3 11.80 44.23 33.35
C THR A 3 12.97 43.76 32.49
N THR A 4 13.84 42.97 33.06
CA THR A 4 15.01 42.38 32.36
C THR A 4 14.55 41.10 31.67
N ALA A 5 14.69 41.06 30.35
CA ALA A 5 14.45 39.85 29.56
C ALA A 5 15.66 38.92 29.62
N PHE A 6 15.49 37.69 30.07
CA PHE A 6 16.52 36.66 29.99
C PHE A 6 16.31 35.84 28.71
N LEU A 7 17.29 35.91 27.83
CA LEU A 7 17.40 35.00 26.67
C LEU A 7 18.25 33.80 27.10
N ILE A 8 17.66 32.62 27.12
CA ILE A 8 18.42 31.37 27.24
C ILE A 8 18.49 30.74 25.88
N SER A 9 19.69 30.77 25.30
CA SER A 9 19.98 30.05 24.03
C SER A 9 20.68 28.75 24.39
N MET A 10 20.04 27.62 24.07
CA MET A 10 20.69 26.32 24.07
C MET A 10 20.89 25.86 22.59
N ALA A 11 22.13 25.73 22.18
CA ALA A 11 22.48 25.12 20.91
C ALA A 11 22.76 23.63 21.14
N LEU A 12 21.90 22.78 20.64
CA LEU A 12 22.15 21.35 20.50
C LEU A 12 22.04 21.00 19.04
N SER A 13 23.16 20.58 18.47
CA SER A 13 23.31 19.93 17.15
C SER A 13 22.23 20.26 16.12
N GLY A 14 22.30 21.43 15.48
CA GLY A 14 21.50 21.72 14.28
C GLY A 14 20.10 22.29 14.52
N PHE A 15 19.67 22.52 15.75
CA PHE A 15 18.39 23.16 16.06
C PHE A 15 18.59 24.40 16.91
N ALA A 16 18.05 25.54 16.49
CA ALA A 16 17.95 26.74 17.31
C ALA A 16 16.51 26.82 17.88
N ILE A 17 16.40 26.72 19.20
CA ILE A 17 15.12 26.88 19.90
C ILE A 17 15.17 28.28 20.55
N GLY A 18 14.32 29.19 20.09
CA GLY A 18 14.09 30.48 20.72
C GLY A 18 12.83 30.42 21.56
N GLN A 19 12.94 30.70 22.85
CA GLN A 19 11.81 30.78 23.75
C GLN A 19 11.56 32.25 24.10
N LYS A 20 10.37 32.78 23.79
CA LYS A 20 9.91 34.11 24.23
C LYS A 20 8.85 33.92 25.32
N ILE A 21 9.13 34.38 26.50
CA ILE A 21 8.17 34.34 27.62
C ILE A 21 7.64 35.76 27.80
N GLU A 22 6.36 35.98 27.50
CA GLU A 22 5.63 37.19 27.86
C GLU A 22 4.65 36.85 28.97
N GLY A 23 4.90 37.42 30.14
CA GLY A 23 4.06 37.22 31.30
C GLY A 23 3.10 38.40 31.52
N THR A 24 1.83 38.18 31.43
CA THR A 24 0.80 38.99 32.10
C THR A 24 -0.11 38.04 32.86
N SER A 25 -0.24 38.32 34.14
CA SER A 25 -1.03 37.64 35.17
C SER A 25 -1.84 36.39 34.72
N ASN A 26 -1.45 35.24 35.24
CA ASN A 26 -2.19 33.97 35.36
C ASN A 26 -2.32 33.05 34.14
N ALA A 27 -1.64 33.28 33.01
CA ALA A 27 -1.46 32.25 32.00
C ALA A 27 -0.08 32.42 31.36
N VAL A 28 0.77 31.41 31.47
CA VAL A 28 2.04 31.34 30.73
C VAL A 28 1.76 30.63 29.42
N ALA A 29 1.72 31.38 28.33
CA ALA A 29 1.71 30.77 26.99
C ALA A 29 3.17 30.53 26.59
N VAL A 30 3.53 29.29 26.38
CA VAL A 30 4.82 28.89 25.83
C VAL A 30 4.63 28.59 24.33
N GLU A 31 5.07 29.50 23.49
CA GLU A 31 5.08 29.27 22.04
C GLU A 31 6.46 28.71 21.65
N ILE A 32 6.49 27.42 21.29
CA ILE A 32 7.71 26.79 20.79
C ILE A 32 7.69 26.90 19.27
N VAL A 33 8.43 27.86 18.73
CA VAL A 33 8.68 27.96 17.30
C VAL A 33 9.94 27.16 16.97
N ALA A 34 9.78 25.93 16.55
CA ALA A 34 10.86 25.16 15.98
C ALA A 34 11.09 25.61 14.51
N LYS A 35 12.10 26.42 14.28
CA LYS A 35 12.55 26.73 12.92
C LYS A 35 13.55 25.64 12.51
N ALA A 36 13.05 24.61 11.81
CA ALA A 36 13.95 23.67 11.15
C ALA A 36 14.74 24.43 10.09
N THR A 37 16.04 24.55 10.28
CA THR A 37 16.95 24.84 9.17
C THR A 37 16.83 23.66 8.22
N PRO A 38 16.61 23.87 6.90
CA PRO A 38 16.64 22.75 5.98
C PRO A 38 18.06 22.17 6.04
N ALA A 39 18.20 21.03 6.72
CA ALA A 39 19.31 20.14 6.45
C ALA A 39 19.28 19.91 4.94
N ALA A 40 20.40 20.09 4.25
CA ALA A 40 20.50 19.81 2.83
C ALA A 40 19.78 18.47 2.60
N GLU A 41 18.69 18.47 1.82
CA GLU A 41 18.01 17.25 1.43
C GLU A 41 19.07 16.38 0.80
N GLU A 42 19.47 15.35 1.52
CA GLU A 42 20.39 14.36 0.99
C GLU A 42 19.66 13.72 -0.17
N VAL A 43 20.08 14.03 -1.40
CA VAL A 43 19.43 13.52 -2.62
C VAL A 43 19.63 12.02 -2.62
N ILE A 44 18.63 11.29 -2.13
CA ILE A 44 18.62 9.83 -2.15
C ILE A 44 18.57 9.43 -3.63
N THR A 45 19.65 8.81 -4.09
CA THR A 45 19.77 8.29 -5.45
C THR A 45 19.67 6.76 -5.45
N LEU A 46 19.43 6.17 -6.61
CA LEU A 46 19.50 4.71 -6.75
C LEU A 46 20.86 4.14 -6.32
N GLN A 47 21.94 4.92 -6.52
CA GLN A 47 23.29 4.52 -6.07
C GLN A 47 23.42 4.52 -4.55
N THR A 48 22.82 5.48 -3.85
CA THR A 48 22.82 5.51 -2.38
C THR A 48 22.00 4.36 -1.80
N LEU A 49 21.04 3.82 -2.58
CA LEU A 49 20.31 2.60 -2.25
C LEU A 49 21.06 1.30 -2.61
N GLY A 50 22.30 1.39 -3.10
CA GLY A 50 23.06 0.24 -3.59
C GLY A 50 22.45 -0.38 -4.86
N ILE A 51 21.53 0.32 -5.52
CA ILE A 51 20.85 -0.15 -6.72
C ILE A 51 21.68 0.26 -7.92
N THR A 52 22.51 -0.65 -8.42
CA THR A 52 23.39 -0.41 -9.59
C THR A 52 22.63 -0.49 -10.92
N LYS A 53 21.46 -1.13 -10.94
CA LYS A 53 20.56 -1.23 -12.09
C LYS A 53 19.12 -1.08 -11.60
N VAL A 54 18.32 -0.24 -12.27
CA VAL A 54 16.90 -0.09 -11.96
C VAL A 54 16.23 -1.47 -12.03
N PRO A 55 15.61 -1.95 -10.94
CA PRO A 55 14.90 -3.23 -10.95
C PRO A 55 13.68 -3.13 -11.85
N LYS A 56 13.24 -4.24 -12.40
CA LYS A 56 11.95 -4.30 -13.07
C LYS A 56 10.81 -4.27 -12.05
N TYR A 57 9.73 -3.61 -12.44
CA TYR A 57 8.49 -3.54 -11.69
C TYR A 57 7.39 -4.21 -12.50
N TYR A 58 6.94 -5.37 -12.06
CA TYR A 58 5.78 -6.05 -12.61
C TYR A 58 4.53 -5.65 -11.86
N ALA A 59 3.42 -5.53 -12.57
CA ALA A 59 2.12 -5.32 -11.94
C ALA A 59 1.07 -6.26 -12.53
N LEU A 60 0.30 -6.93 -11.65
CA LEU A 60 -0.92 -7.65 -11.99
C LEU A 60 -2.09 -6.88 -11.38
N ILE A 61 -2.83 -6.19 -12.23
CA ILE A 61 -3.92 -5.29 -11.83
C ILE A 61 -5.25 -5.90 -12.23
N ILE A 62 -6.08 -6.24 -11.26
CA ILE A 62 -7.34 -6.97 -11.44
C ILE A 62 -8.50 -6.13 -10.95
N GLY A 63 -9.49 -5.87 -11.82
CA GLY A 63 -10.74 -5.23 -11.46
C GLY A 63 -11.93 -6.05 -11.96
N VAL A 64 -12.77 -6.55 -11.05
CA VAL A 64 -13.92 -7.37 -11.39
C VAL A 64 -15.20 -6.56 -11.21
N SER A 65 -15.73 -6.06 -12.33
CA SER A 65 -16.98 -5.30 -12.40
C SER A 65 -18.14 -6.16 -12.87
N GLU A 66 -17.92 -7.00 -13.87
CA GLU A 66 -18.96 -7.82 -14.50
C GLU A 66 -18.87 -9.25 -13.99
N TYR A 67 -20.00 -9.80 -13.55
CA TYR A 67 -20.12 -11.16 -13.08
C TYR A 67 -21.05 -11.93 -14.01
N GLN A 68 -20.56 -13.02 -14.62
CA GLN A 68 -21.32 -13.87 -15.55
C GLN A 68 -22.57 -14.48 -14.91
N ASN A 69 -22.54 -14.67 -13.58
CA ASN A 69 -23.65 -15.22 -12.80
C ASN A 69 -24.24 -14.14 -11.85
N ALA A 70 -24.31 -12.88 -12.34
CA ALA A 70 -24.89 -11.78 -11.58
C ALA A 70 -26.35 -12.07 -11.18
N GLY A 71 -26.74 -11.60 -9.99
CA GLY A 71 -28.07 -11.78 -9.44
C GLY A 71 -28.23 -11.07 -8.10
N PRO A 72 -29.32 -11.30 -7.37
CA PRO A 72 -29.61 -10.56 -6.13
C PRO A 72 -28.53 -10.65 -5.05
N LYS A 73 -27.75 -11.75 -5.04
CA LYS A 73 -26.67 -12.00 -4.06
C LYS A 73 -25.25 -11.76 -4.60
N LEU A 74 -25.10 -11.50 -5.89
CA LEU A 74 -23.83 -11.19 -6.55
C LEU A 74 -24.13 -10.16 -7.62
N LYS A 75 -24.06 -8.90 -7.27
CA LYS A 75 -24.32 -7.79 -8.19
C LYS A 75 -23.06 -7.43 -8.97
N SER A 76 -23.24 -7.03 -10.23
CA SER A 76 -22.14 -6.34 -10.94
C SER A 76 -21.83 -5.00 -10.26
N LEU A 77 -20.57 -4.57 -10.38
CA LEU A 77 -20.03 -3.33 -9.82
C LEU A 77 -19.62 -2.40 -10.96
N GLU A 78 -19.65 -1.10 -10.73
CA GLU A 78 -19.29 -0.15 -11.78
C GLU A 78 -17.81 0.22 -11.75
N MET A 79 -17.25 0.39 -10.56
CA MET A 79 -15.94 1.01 -10.37
C MET A 79 -14.72 0.09 -10.46
N PRO A 80 -14.73 -1.18 -10.02
CA PRO A 80 -13.50 -1.96 -9.90
C PRO A 80 -12.65 -2.08 -11.17
N ALA A 81 -13.29 -2.30 -12.34
CA ALA A 81 -12.56 -2.38 -13.61
C ALA A 81 -12.01 -1.01 -14.06
N LYS A 82 -12.74 0.09 -13.77
CA LYS A 82 -12.28 1.46 -14.03
C LYS A 82 -11.13 1.84 -13.10
N ASP A 83 -11.21 1.46 -11.84
CA ASP A 83 -10.16 1.71 -10.85
C ASP A 83 -8.88 0.93 -11.19
N ALA A 84 -9.02 -0.33 -11.61
CA ALA A 84 -7.90 -1.12 -12.09
C ALA A 84 -7.19 -0.45 -13.27
N GLU A 85 -7.93 0.01 -14.27
CA GLU A 85 -7.40 0.73 -15.43
C GLU A 85 -6.72 2.05 -15.02
N ARG A 86 -7.36 2.82 -14.14
CA ARG A 86 -6.79 4.07 -13.61
C ARG A 86 -5.47 3.82 -12.86
N LEU A 87 -5.41 2.77 -12.04
CA LEU A 87 -4.17 2.42 -11.33
C LEU A 87 -3.07 2.01 -12.31
N ALA A 88 -3.38 1.16 -13.29
CA ALA A 88 -2.41 0.75 -14.29
C ALA A 88 -1.80 1.96 -15.02
N ASN A 89 -2.63 2.88 -15.49
CA ASN A 89 -2.18 4.11 -16.16
C ASN A 89 -1.33 4.98 -15.23
N LEU A 90 -1.76 5.20 -13.99
CA LEU A 90 -1.02 6.00 -13.00
C LEU A 90 0.38 5.41 -12.73
N LEU A 91 0.48 4.09 -12.59
CA LEU A 91 1.77 3.41 -12.38
C LEU A 91 2.69 3.54 -13.59
N ILE A 92 2.14 3.38 -14.80
CA ILE A 92 2.90 3.53 -16.05
C ILE A 92 3.34 4.98 -16.25
N ASP A 93 2.50 5.95 -15.97
CA ASP A 93 2.80 7.36 -16.24
C ASP A 93 3.75 7.97 -15.20
N LYS A 94 3.56 7.67 -13.92
CA LYS A 94 4.26 8.36 -12.83
C LYS A 94 5.35 7.55 -12.15
N TYR A 95 5.34 6.21 -12.26
CA TYR A 95 6.26 5.33 -11.55
C TYR A 95 7.05 4.44 -12.52
N THR A 96 8.11 3.80 -12.02
CA THR A 96 9.02 2.96 -12.82
C THR A 96 8.41 1.60 -13.24
N PHE A 97 7.14 1.61 -13.64
CA PHE A 97 6.49 0.45 -14.26
C PHE A 97 6.49 0.63 -15.78
N ASP A 98 7.10 -0.31 -16.49
CA ASP A 98 7.05 -0.33 -17.95
C ASP A 98 5.72 -0.94 -18.42
N GLN A 99 5.11 -0.35 -19.44
CA GLN A 99 3.79 -0.79 -19.94
C GLN A 99 3.74 -2.30 -20.25
N GLN A 100 4.82 -2.85 -20.78
CA GLN A 100 4.92 -4.27 -21.13
C GLN A 100 4.98 -5.21 -19.90
N ASP A 101 5.34 -4.69 -18.73
CA ASP A 101 5.45 -5.43 -17.48
C ASP A 101 4.19 -5.20 -16.57
N VAL A 102 3.18 -4.48 -17.07
CA VAL A 102 1.89 -4.24 -16.42
C VAL A 102 0.78 -5.03 -17.10
N THR A 103 0.23 -6.01 -16.40
CA THR A 103 -0.92 -6.80 -16.86
C THR A 103 -2.19 -6.25 -16.21
N LEU A 104 -3.12 -5.75 -17.04
CA LEU A 104 -4.44 -5.30 -16.63
C LEU A 104 -5.49 -6.34 -17.01
N LEU A 105 -6.23 -6.85 -16.03
CA LEU A 105 -7.36 -7.75 -16.23
C LEU A 105 -8.66 -7.06 -15.80
N LYS A 106 -9.59 -6.93 -16.74
CA LYS A 106 -10.94 -6.39 -16.48
C LYS A 106 -11.96 -7.51 -16.51
N SER A 107 -12.61 -7.76 -15.38
CA SER A 107 -13.57 -8.85 -15.16
C SER A 107 -13.05 -10.23 -15.62
N PRO A 108 -11.84 -10.64 -15.17
CA PRO A 108 -11.27 -11.93 -15.57
C PRO A 108 -12.00 -13.09 -14.89
N THR A 109 -11.93 -14.26 -15.55
CA THR A 109 -12.29 -15.54 -14.95
C THR A 109 -11.22 -16.01 -13.95
N ARG A 110 -11.55 -17.04 -13.18
CA ARG A 110 -10.57 -17.70 -12.30
C ARG A 110 -9.35 -18.18 -13.08
N GLU A 111 -9.58 -18.80 -14.24
CA GLU A 111 -8.52 -19.31 -15.11
C GLU A 111 -7.58 -18.20 -15.57
N ASP A 112 -8.12 -17.06 -16.04
CA ASP A 112 -7.31 -15.91 -16.47
C ASP A 112 -6.40 -15.41 -15.36
N ILE A 113 -6.91 -15.31 -14.12
CA ILE A 113 -6.13 -14.86 -12.96
C ILE A 113 -5.00 -15.86 -12.64
N ILE A 114 -5.32 -17.16 -12.63
CA ILE A 114 -4.32 -18.20 -12.31
C ILE A 114 -3.21 -18.24 -13.37
N ILE A 115 -3.54 -18.12 -14.66
CA ILE A 115 -2.55 -18.06 -15.74
C ILE A 115 -1.57 -16.89 -15.51
N GLN A 116 -2.04 -15.74 -15.05
CA GLN A 116 -1.15 -14.60 -14.79
C GLN A 116 -0.29 -14.78 -13.54
N PHE A 117 -0.79 -15.43 -12.51
CA PHE A 117 0.04 -15.81 -11.36
C PHE A 117 1.15 -16.80 -11.75
N GLU A 118 0.84 -17.82 -12.57
CA GLU A 118 1.84 -18.75 -13.12
C GLU A 118 2.88 -18.02 -13.98
N HIS A 119 2.42 -17.08 -14.83
CA HIS A 119 3.31 -16.25 -15.62
C HIS A 119 4.28 -15.45 -14.74
N LEU A 120 3.79 -14.77 -13.70
CA LEU A 120 4.66 -14.07 -12.75
C LEU A 120 5.63 -15.00 -12.04
N ALA A 121 5.16 -16.18 -11.58
CA ALA A 121 6.00 -17.14 -10.88
C ALA A 121 7.13 -17.69 -11.76
N SER A 122 6.92 -17.78 -13.08
CA SER A 122 7.91 -18.26 -14.05
C SER A 122 8.86 -17.17 -14.57
N THR A 123 8.44 -15.90 -14.53
CA THR A 123 9.16 -14.79 -15.19
C THR A 123 9.94 -13.92 -14.20
N VAL A 124 9.38 -13.66 -13.01
CA VAL A 124 9.94 -12.73 -12.03
C VAL A 124 11.19 -13.30 -11.38
N THR A 125 12.21 -12.46 -11.23
CA THR A 125 13.50 -12.81 -10.62
C THR A 125 13.66 -12.20 -9.23
N PRO A 126 14.61 -12.68 -8.39
CA PRO A 126 14.86 -12.12 -7.06
C PRO A 126 15.34 -10.66 -7.03
N ARG A 127 15.50 -10.02 -8.18
CA ARG A 127 15.85 -8.60 -8.30
C ARG A 127 14.65 -7.72 -8.64
N ASP A 128 13.53 -8.31 -9.01
CA ASP A 128 12.36 -7.61 -9.51
C ASP A 128 11.34 -7.36 -8.40
N ASN A 129 10.48 -6.38 -8.60
CA ASN A 129 9.41 -6.02 -7.69
C ASN A 129 8.05 -6.35 -8.33
N VAL A 130 7.09 -6.78 -7.52
CA VAL A 130 5.75 -7.15 -7.98
C VAL A 130 4.68 -6.41 -7.19
N LEU A 131 3.80 -5.72 -7.89
CA LEU A 131 2.56 -5.19 -7.35
C LEU A 131 1.40 -6.07 -7.81
N ILE A 132 0.57 -6.53 -6.89
CA ILE A 132 -0.68 -7.22 -7.18
C ILE A 132 -1.80 -6.34 -6.65
N PHE A 133 -2.75 -5.96 -7.50
CA PHE A 133 -3.94 -5.21 -7.11
C PHE A 133 -5.19 -6.02 -7.44
N TYR A 134 -6.12 -6.05 -6.51
CA TYR A 134 -7.44 -6.64 -6.72
C TYR A 134 -8.53 -5.69 -6.20
N ALA A 135 -9.52 -5.42 -7.04
CA ALA A 135 -10.76 -4.76 -6.65
C ALA A 135 -11.95 -5.58 -7.18
N GLY A 136 -12.94 -5.81 -6.31
CA GLY A 136 -14.11 -6.62 -6.65
C GLY A 136 -14.71 -7.29 -5.43
N HIS A 137 -15.73 -8.16 -5.66
CA HIS A 137 -16.31 -8.91 -4.57
C HIS A 137 -15.34 -9.91 -3.94
N GLY A 138 -15.49 -10.08 -2.65
CA GLY A 138 -14.87 -11.13 -1.86
C GLY A 138 -15.88 -11.75 -0.91
N VAL A 139 -15.57 -12.92 -0.41
CA VAL A 139 -16.33 -13.59 0.64
C VAL A 139 -15.41 -13.91 1.80
N TYR A 140 -15.88 -13.69 3.02
CA TYR A 140 -15.17 -14.05 4.22
C TYR A 140 -16.07 -14.86 5.17
N ASP A 141 -15.65 -16.08 5.47
CA ASP A 141 -16.26 -16.94 6.49
C ASP A 141 -15.54 -16.73 7.83
N LYS A 142 -16.16 -15.96 8.73
CA LYS A 142 -15.61 -15.65 10.05
C LYS A 142 -15.41 -16.89 10.94
N THR A 143 -16.21 -17.95 10.73
CA THR A 143 -16.15 -19.16 11.54
C THR A 143 -14.91 -19.98 11.21
N LYS A 144 -14.53 -20.00 9.94
CA LYS A 144 -13.37 -20.76 9.44
C LYS A 144 -12.13 -19.90 9.26
N ASP A 145 -12.26 -18.58 9.39
CA ASP A 145 -11.23 -17.61 9.05
C ASP A 145 -10.73 -17.76 7.59
N PHE A 146 -11.68 -17.99 6.66
CA PHE A 146 -11.39 -18.16 5.24
C PHE A 146 -11.91 -16.98 4.43
N GLY A 147 -11.06 -16.50 3.52
CA GLY A 147 -11.41 -15.47 2.55
C GLY A 147 -11.23 -15.96 1.12
N TRP A 148 -12.04 -15.43 0.20
CA TRP A 148 -12.00 -15.76 -1.21
C TRP A 148 -12.18 -14.50 -2.07
N TRP A 149 -11.47 -14.45 -3.19
CA TRP A 149 -11.76 -13.54 -4.29
C TRP A 149 -12.83 -14.14 -5.19
N LEU A 150 -13.74 -13.31 -5.68
CA LEU A 150 -14.78 -13.72 -6.63
C LEU A 150 -14.45 -13.22 -8.04
N PRO A 151 -13.88 -14.07 -8.93
CA PRO A 151 -13.70 -13.75 -10.34
C PRO A 151 -15.02 -13.60 -11.10
N ALA A 152 -14.96 -13.18 -12.35
CA ALA A 152 -16.15 -12.94 -13.19
C ALA A 152 -17.05 -14.18 -13.36
N ASP A 153 -16.47 -15.39 -13.37
CA ASP A 153 -17.17 -16.66 -13.50
C ASP A 153 -17.67 -17.24 -12.15
N ALA A 154 -17.49 -16.52 -11.04
CA ALA A 154 -17.94 -16.94 -9.72
C ALA A 154 -19.46 -17.17 -9.69
N LYS A 155 -19.87 -18.20 -8.94
CA LYS A 155 -21.27 -18.52 -8.62
C LYS A 155 -21.44 -18.46 -7.12
N ILE A 156 -22.41 -17.70 -6.62
CA ILE A 156 -22.64 -17.58 -5.18
C ILE A 156 -23.12 -18.92 -4.55
N THR A 157 -23.64 -19.81 -5.36
CA THR A 157 -24.11 -21.13 -4.95
C THR A 157 -23.03 -22.21 -4.96
N SER A 158 -21.84 -21.91 -5.51
CA SER A 158 -20.75 -22.88 -5.62
C SER A 158 -19.39 -22.17 -5.56
N PRO A 159 -18.49 -22.54 -4.64
CA PRO A 159 -17.18 -21.94 -4.52
C PRO A 159 -16.16 -22.46 -5.57
N SER A 160 -16.57 -23.23 -6.56
CA SER A 160 -15.65 -23.87 -7.53
C SER A 160 -14.77 -22.89 -8.31
N ALA A 161 -15.32 -21.71 -8.65
CA ALA A 161 -14.59 -20.64 -9.33
C ALA A 161 -14.02 -19.59 -8.37
N TRP A 162 -14.22 -19.69 -7.06
CA TRP A 162 -13.66 -18.75 -6.09
C TRP A 162 -12.16 -19.01 -5.90
N ILE A 163 -11.38 -17.96 -5.67
CA ILE A 163 -9.95 -18.08 -5.40
C ILE A 163 -9.72 -17.89 -3.89
N PRO A 164 -9.34 -18.96 -3.16
CA PRO A 164 -9.02 -18.83 -1.73
C PRO A 164 -7.84 -17.92 -1.48
N ASN A 165 -7.83 -17.19 -0.38
CA ASN A 165 -6.68 -16.41 0.07
C ASN A 165 -5.42 -17.27 0.25
N SER A 166 -5.56 -18.56 0.59
CA SER A 166 -4.45 -19.52 0.63
C SER A 166 -3.78 -19.69 -0.73
N THR A 167 -4.56 -19.79 -1.80
CA THR A 167 -4.02 -19.86 -3.18
C THR A 167 -3.25 -18.59 -3.54
N ILE A 168 -3.78 -17.41 -3.20
CA ILE A 168 -3.06 -16.14 -3.43
C ILE A 168 -1.74 -16.13 -2.66
N LYS A 169 -1.78 -16.54 -1.40
CA LYS A 169 -0.61 -16.65 -0.53
C LYS A 169 0.43 -17.61 -1.13
N ASP A 170 0.01 -18.77 -1.63
CA ASP A 170 0.90 -19.75 -2.24
C ASP A 170 1.61 -19.17 -3.47
N TYR A 171 0.89 -18.43 -4.33
CA TYR A 171 1.49 -17.73 -5.46
C TYR A 171 2.44 -16.60 -5.05
N VAL A 172 2.09 -15.81 -4.04
CA VAL A 172 3.01 -14.79 -3.49
C VAL A 172 4.32 -15.43 -3.01
N GLY A 173 4.24 -16.63 -2.42
CA GLY A 173 5.42 -17.41 -2.02
C GLY A 173 6.20 -18.02 -3.19
N ALA A 174 5.50 -18.40 -4.27
CA ALA A 174 6.11 -18.96 -5.48
C ALA A 174 6.83 -17.89 -6.32
N ILE A 175 6.30 -16.66 -6.38
CA ILE A 175 6.90 -15.53 -7.09
C ILE A 175 8.19 -15.11 -6.39
N LYS A 176 9.34 -15.34 -7.03
CA LYS A 176 10.68 -15.06 -6.46
C LYS A 176 11.09 -13.59 -6.63
N SER A 177 10.21 -12.67 -6.28
CA SER A 177 10.52 -11.24 -6.33
C SER A 177 11.43 -10.78 -5.20
N LYS A 178 12.02 -9.59 -5.33
CA LYS A 178 12.66 -8.86 -4.23
C LYS A 178 11.59 -8.38 -3.25
N HIS A 179 10.61 -7.64 -3.78
CA HIS A 179 9.49 -7.17 -2.98
C HIS A 179 8.16 -7.51 -3.68
N THR A 180 7.20 -7.99 -2.92
CA THR A 180 5.81 -8.13 -3.36
C THR A 180 4.91 -7.29 -2.45
N LEU A 181 4.09 -6.44 -3.06
CA LEU A 181 3.00 -5.73 -2.40
C LEU A 181 1.67 -6.18 -2.99
N LEU A 182 0.81 -6.75 -2.16
CA LEU A 182 -0.58 -7.01 -2.47
C LEU A 182 -1.43 -5.86 -1.96
N ILE A 183 -2.20 -5.22 -2.84
CA ILE A 183 -3.22 -4.23 -2.48
C ILE A 183 -4.58 -4.83 -2.82
N ALA A 184 -5.48 -4.91 -1.84
CA ALA A 184 -6.78 -5.53 -2.05
C ALA A 184 -7.92 -4.68 -1.50
N ASP A 185 -8.82 -4.32 -2.39
CA ASP A 185 -10.10 -3.68 -2.06
C ASP A 185 -11.24 -4.69 -2.22
N ALA A 186 -11.37 -5.54 -1.22
CA ALA A 186 -12.40 -6.59 -1.18
C ALA A 186 -12.65 -7.05 0.26
N CYS A 187 -13.75 -7.76 0.47
CA CYS A 187 -14.17 -8.31 1.77
C CYS A 187 -13.27 -9.47 2.20
N PHE A 188 -12.02 -9.17 2.56
CA PHE A 188 -11.17 -10.19 3.16
C PHE A 188 -11.04 -9.86 4.65
N GLY A 189 -11.60 -10.67 5.51
CA GLY A 189 -11.12 -10.64 6.87
C GLY A 189 -9.59 -10.78 6.89
N GLY A 190 -8.91 -10.25 7.91
CA GLY A 190 -7.45 -10.22 8.04
C GLY A 190 -6.71 -11.56 7.94
N SER A 191 -7.32 -12.58 7.34
CA SER A 191 -6.81 -13.95 7.20
C SER A 191 -5.53 -14.06 6.34
N ILE A 192 -5.20 -13.03 5.55
CA ILE A 192 -3.92 -12.96 4.82
C ILE A 192 -2.82 -12.30 5.68
N LEU A 193 -3.21 -11.43 6.62
CA LEU A 193 -2.28 -10.60 7.39
C LEU A 193 -2.12 -11.09 8.83
N LYS A 194 -0.90 -11.04 9.33
CA LYS A 194 -0.66 -10.90 10.76
C LYS A 194 -0.54 -9.41 11.06
N ALA A 195 -1.32 -8.91 12.01
CA ALA A 195 -1.19 -7.55 12.48
C ALA A 195 0.28 -7.26 12.81
N SER A 196 0.92 -6.42 12.02
CA SER A 196 2.21 -5.85 12.36
C SER A 196 1.94 -4.79 13.41
N ARG A 197 2.44 -5.01 14.63
CA ARG A 197 2.45 -3.96 15.64
C ARG A 197 3.46 -2.90 15.22
N SER A 198 2.98 -1.64 15.31
CA SER A 198 3.74 -0.41 15.36
C SER A 198 4.38 0.14 14.10
N VAL A 199 3.91 1.31 13.83
CA VAL A 199 4.46 2.37 12.98
C VAL A 199 5.79 2.95 13.54
N ASP A 200 6.37 2.36 14.57
CA ASP A 200 7.50 2.92 15.32
C ASP A 200 8.88 2.71 14.67
N ALA A 201 8.93 2.23 13.42
CA ALA A 201 10.20 2.10 12.69
C ALA A 201 10.31 3.14 11.57
N VAL A 202 10.05 4.37 11.84
CA VAL A 202 9.95 5.45 10.83
C VAL A 202 11.30 5.87 10.26
N ILE A 203 12.44 5.38 10.71
CA ILE A 203 13.74 5.72 10.10
C ILE A 203 14.67 4.50 10.06
N LYS A 204 14.24 3.40 9.46
CA LYS A 204 15.21 2.58 8.76
C LYS A 204 15.60 3.34 7.50
N GLN A 205 16.88 3.55 7.28
CA GLN A 205 17.35 4.16 6.04
C GLN A 205 16.77 3.37 4.86
N PHE A 206 16.37 4.03 3.79
CA PHE A 206 15.80 3.39 2.59
C PHE A 206 16.62 2.18 2.11
N ASN A 207 17.95 2.24 2.27
CA ASN A 207 18.86 1.15 1.96
C ASN A 207 18.51 -0.15 2.69
N GLU A 208 18.17 -0.07 3.98
CA GLU A 208 17.82 -1.25 4.76
C GLU A 208 16.43 -1.76 4.40
N LEU A 209 15.49 -0.85 4.12
CA LEU A 209 14.15 -1.23 3.66
C LEU A 209 14.18 -1.95 2.31
N TYR A 210 15.10 -1.56 1.42
CA TYR A 210 15.22 -2.19 0.10
C TYR A 210 16.08 -3.47 0.14
N LYS A 211 16.97 -3.63 1.12
CA LYS A 211 17.93 -4.73 1.21
C LYS A 211 17.27 -6.08 1.43
N ASP A 212 16.28 -6.15 2.31
CA ASP A 212 15.63 -7.39 2.71
C ASP A 212 14.37 -7.65 1.88
N ASN A 213 14.03 -8.93 1.67
CA ASN A 213 12.83 -9.27 0.92
C ASN A 213 11.57 -8.79 1.65
N SER A 214 10.55 -8.36 0.90
CA SER A 214 9.26 -8.05 1.50
C SER A 214 8.11 -8.80 0.85
N ARG A 215 7.15 -9.20 1.68
CA ARG A 215 5.88 -9.83 1.30
C ARG A 215 4.78 -9.20 2.13
N LYS A 216 4.25 -8.08 1.65
CA LYS A 216 3.30 -7.27 2.41
C LYS A 216 1.96 -7.15 1.70
N ALA A 217 0.91 -6.93 2.48
CA ALA A 217 -0.38 -6.59 1.93
C ALA A 217 -0.95 -5.35 2.61
N LEU A 218 -1.70 -4.58 1.82
CA LEU A 218 -2.50 -3.43 2.22
C LEU A 218 -3.93 -3.70 1.77
N THR A 219 -4.88 -3.73 2.70
CA THR A 219 -6.28 -4.02 2.39
C THR A 219 -7.20 -2.93 2.91
N SER A 220 -8.36 -2.79 2.28
CA SER A 220 -9.38 -1.82 2.72
C SER A 220 -10.00 -2.15 4.08
N GLY A 221 -9.76 -3.36 4.61
CA GLY A 221 -10.28 -3.78 5.91
C GLY A 221 -11.79 -4.07 5.92
N ASN A 222 -12.44 -4.13 4.75
CA ASN A 222 -13.86 -4.44 4.65
C ASN A 222 -14.15 -5.88 5.07
N LEU A 223 -15.09 -6.06 6.00
CA LEU A 223 -15.65 -7.35 6.42
C LEU A 223 -17.06 -7.58 5.85
N THR A 224 -17.59 -6.60 5.13
CA THR A 224 -18.92 -6.54 4.53
C THR A 224 -18.79 -6.13 3.06
N GLU A 225 -19.90 -6.04 2.33
CA GLU A 225 -19.89 -5.62 0.91
C GLU A 225 -19.03 -4.36 0.69
N VAL A 226 -18.13 -4.42 -0.29
CA VAL A 226 -17.39 -3.25 -0.73
C VAL A 226 -18.36 -2.33 -1.45
N PRO A 227 -18.49 -1.06 -1.04
CA PRO A 227 -19.28 -0.10 -1.80
C PRO A 227 -18.68 0.06 -3.19
N ASP A 228 -19.52 0.33 -4.18
CA ASP A 228 -19.07 0.52 -5.56
C ASP A 228 -18.04 1.65 -5.68
N GLU A 229 -18.23 2.75 -4.93
CA GLU A 229 -17.22 3.79 -4.74
C GLU A 229 -16.42 3.55 -3.45
N SER A 230 -15.19 3.10 -3.61
CA SER A 230 -14.31 2.81 -2.48
C SER A 230 -13.55 4.04 -1.99
N VAL A 231 -13.75 4.38 -0.72
CA VAL A 231 -12.95 5.42 -0.03
C VAL A 231 -11.48 5.03 0.04
N PHE A 232 -11.18 3.74 0.20
CA PHE A 232 -9.82 3.22 0.20
C PHE A 232 -9.12 3.48 -1.13
N VAL A 233 -9.74 3.10 -2.25
CA VAL A 233 -9.19 3.30 -3.60
C VAL A 233 -9.06 4.79 -3.92
N LYS A 234 -10.03 5.62 -3.53
CA LYS A 234 -9.97 7.07 -3.69
C LYS A 234 -8.71 7.68 -3.05
N TYR A 235 -8.41 7.32 -1.80
CA TYR A 235 -7.22 7.84 -1.11
C TYR A 235 -5.94 7.19 -1.59
N LEU A 236 -5.96 5.91 -1.98
CA LEU A 236 -4.82 5.26 -2.63
C LEU A 236 -4.39 6.04 -3.87
N PHE A 237 -5.33 6.36 -4.76
CA PHE A 237 -5.04 7.13 -5.97
C PHE A 237 -4.57 8.54 -5.65
N LYS A 238 -5.25 9.22 -4.74
CA LYS A 238 -4.87 10.58 -4.36
C LYS A 238 -3.43 10.64 -3.89
N ILE A 239 -3.03 9.74 -2.99
CA ILE A 239 -1.68 9.75 -2.43
C ILE A 239 -0.64 9.35 -3.46
N LEU A 240 -0.91 8.36 -4.32
CA LEU A 240 0.01 7.99 -5.39
C LEU A 240 0.13 9.10 -6.45
N ASP A 241 -0.98 9.76 -6.79
CA ASP A 241 -1.02 10.82 -7.80
C ASP A 241 -0.31 12.10 -7.35
N GLU A 242 -0.55 12.52 -6.09
CA GLU A 242 0.00 13.73 -5.49
C GLU A 242 1.41 13.53 -4.87
N ASN A 243 1.99 12.32 -4.96
CA ASN A 243 3.30 12.08 -4.36
C ASN A 243 4.41 12.82 -5.09
N GLU A 244 5.12 13.70 -4.36
CA GLU A 244 6.27 14.45 -4.85
C GLU A 244 7.61 13.71 -4.60
N ALA A 245 7.64 12.78 -3.65
CA ALA A 245 8.85 12.07 -3.28
C ALA A 245 9.29 11.09 -4.37
N VAL A 246 10.59 11.04 -4.65
CA VAL A 246 11.19 10.08 -5.60
C VAL A 246 10.95 8.64 -5.15
N PHE A 247 11.00 8.38 -3.86
CA PHE A 247 10.81 7.07 -3.24
C PHE A 247 9.63 7.12 -2.27
N LEU A 248 8.66 6.24 -2.46
CA LEU A 248 7.51 6.09 -1.57
C LEU A 248 7.42 4.63 -1.09
N PRO A 249 7.89 4.31 0.11
CA PRO A 249 7.71 2.99 0.72
C PRO A 249 6.24 2.67 0.96
N SER A 250 5.87 1.39 0.87
CA SER A 250 4.49 0.95 1.12
C SER A 250 4.06 1.19 2.58
N SER A 251 4.97 1.16 3.53
CA SER A 251 4.72 1.54 4.92
C SER A 251 4.35 3.02 5.07
N VAL A 252 5.02 3.91 4.32
CA VAL A 252 4.69 5.35 4.29
C VAL A 252 3.36 5.57 3.57
N LEU A 253 3.11 4.87 2.46
CA LEU A 253 1.81 4.89 1.78
C LEU A 253 0.69 4.51 2.75
N ASN A 254 0.84 3.42 3.51
CA ASN A 254 -0.12 3.01 4.52
C ASN A 254 -0.35 4.11 5.57
N THR A 255 0.71 4.73 6.09
CA THR A 255 0.58 5.81 7.08
C THR A 255 -0.23 6.99 6.54
N ARG A 256 0.03 7.38 5.28
CA ARG A 256 -0.67 8.50 4.63
C ARG A 256 -2.14 8.20 4.31
N ILE A 257 -2.48 6.93 4.05
CA ILE A 257 -3.84 6.52 3.69
C ILE A 257 -4.72 6.26 4.92
N TYR A 258 -4.12 5.90 6.06
CA TYR A 258 -4.81 5.39 7.24
C TYR A 258 -5.79 6.42 7.84
N GLU A 259 -5.29 7.59 8.23
CA GLU A 259 -6.09 8.62 8.87
C GLU A 259 -7.24 9.16 7.97
N PRO A 260 -6.99 9.49 6.68
CA PRO A 260 -8.06 9.89 5.79
C PRO A 260 -9.18 8.85 5.64
N ILE A 261 -8.85 7.55 5.63
CA ILE A 261 -9.86 6.51 5.53
C ILE A 261 -10.67 6.41 6.82
N LEU A 262 -10.03 6.43 7.98
CA LEU A 262 -10.75 6.41 9.27
C LEU A 262 -11.74 7.57 9.41
N ASN A 263 -11.39 8.73 8.88
CA ASN A 263 -12.25 9.92 8.96
C ASN A 263 -13.40 9.94 7.94
N ASN A 264 -13.33 9.12 6.88
CA ASN A 264 -14.27 9.17 5.76
C ASN A 264 -14.93 7.81 5.44
N SER A 265 -14.65 6.77 6.21
CA SER A 265 -15.18 5.42 6.02
C SER A 265 -15.41 4.72 7.36
N ALA A 266 -16.32 3.77 7.39
CA ALA A 266 -16.51 2.87 8.53
C ALA A 266 -15.47 1.71 8.55
N THR A 267 -14.59 1.65 7.56
CA THR A 267 -13.60 0.58 7.43
C THR A 267 -12.25 1.00 8.00
N VAL A 268 -11.49 0.03 8.46
CA VAL A 268 -10.14 0.24 8.99
C VAL A 268 -9.15 -0.47 8.07
N PRO A 269 -8.36 0.27 7.27
CA PRO A 269 -7.38 -0.37 6.39
C PRO A 269 -6.37 -1.15 7.21
N GLN A 270 -5.92 -2.27 6.67
CA GLN A 270 -4.96 -3.14 7.32
C GLN A 270 -3.71 -3.25 6.46
N PHE A 271 -2.55 -3.13 7.12
CA PHE A 271 -1.25 -3.30 6.51
C PHE A 271 -0.40 -4.26 7.33
N GLY A 272 0.26 -5.20 6.67
CA GLY A 272 1.08 -6.16 7.39
C GLY A 272 1.80 -7.15 6.48
N VAL A 273 2.47 -8.09 7.13
CA VAL A 273 3.23 -9.17 6.49
C VAL A 273 2.29 -10.29 6.07
N ILE A 274 2.47 -10.79 4.85
CA ILE A 274 1.88 -12.06 4.40
C ILE A 274 2.73 -13.19 4.97
N GLN A 275 2.15 -13.97 5.89
CA GLN A 275 2.91 -14.95 6.65
C GLN A 275 3.36 -16.17 5.85
N GLY A 276 4.58 -16.65 6.15
CA GLY A 276 5.10 -17.91 5.65
C GLY A 276 5.48 -17.92 4.17
N VAL A 277 5.67 -16.72 3.56
CA VAL A 277 5.98 -16.57 2.14
C VAL A 277 7.29 -15.84 1.88
N GLY A 278 8.16 -15.73 2.89
CA GLY A 278 9.53 -15.21 2.73
C GLY A 278 9.67 -13.71 2.90
N ASP A 279 8.87 -13.10 3.81
CA ASP A 279 9.12 -11.74 4.27
C ASP A 279 10.33 -11.72 5.22
N GLU A 280 11.26 -10.82 4.99
CA GLU A 280 12.49 -10.63 5.79
C GLU A 280 12.52 -9.23 6.43
N GLY A 281 11.44 -8.48 6.37
CA GLY A 281 11.30 -7.16 6.97
C GLY A 281 11.59 -5.99 6.03
N GLY A 282 11.85 -6.25 4.76
CA GLY A 282 11.98 -5.23 3.72
C GLY A 282 10.69 -4.45 3.47
N ASP A 283 10.72 -3.54 2.50
CA ASP A 283 9.55 -2.79 2.08
C ASP A 283 9.49 -2.63 0.55
N PHE A 284 8.27 -2.65 0.01
CA PHE A 284 8.05 -2.33 -1.38
C PHE A 284 8.15 -0.80 -1.55
N ILE A 285 8.97 -0.34 -2.48
CA ILE A 285 9.20 1.08 -2.70
C ILE A 285 8.71 1.47 -4.10
N PHE A 286 7.73 2.34 -4.17
CA PHE A 286 7.35 2.99 -5.43
C PHE A 286 8.44 4.01 -5.80
N ILE A 287 9.02 3.87 -6.99
CA ILE A 287 10.03 4.80 -7.52
C ILE A 287 9.37 5.67 -8.58
N LYS A 288 9.36 6.99 -8.36
CA LYS A 288 8.77 7.97 -9.29
C LYS A 288 9.65 8.10 -10.54
N LYS A 289 9.02 8.19 -11.71
CA LYS A 289 9.72 8.57 -12.95
C LYS A 289 10.22 10.01 -12.85
N LYS A 290 11.37 10.28 -13.45
CA LYS A 290 11.95 11.63 -13.54
C LYS A 290 11.24 12.44 -14.62
#